data_8632af0df04fa3e4f516859a5ba28c00
#
_entry.id   8632af0df04fa3e4f516859a5ba28c00
#
_cell.length_a   1.000
_cell.length_b   1.000
_cell.length_c   1.000
_cell.angle_alpha   90.00
_cell.angle_beta   90.00
_cell.angle_gamma   90.00
#
_symmetry.space_group_name_H-M   'P 1'
#
loop_
_entity.id
_entity.type
_entity.pdbx_description
1 polymer ?
#
loop_
_entity_poly.entity_id
_entity_poly.type
_entity_poly.pdbx_seq_one_letter_code
_entity_poly.pdbx_strand_id
1 'polypeptide(L)'
;MARQFSSTFSLPKSSEPVIGNLGGAPVSVPINYTFLMTEYDGDPNVFAPERRQWTPPVRTYASRINSLALTVHLPDFAPRTVENEASYYRSRRTFGEPEEWLEIGVSAGKNFLVRDEVLKTGRIYDRERIIEGFAGPVNPIFKEIPRHVSYRRQAELRHGLIEYRPIGFPEDAEANLYNYRLFFHEVDGGDVTFIKCLANGSPFEGSPRNDCTHEFITYPEIRAEVSLSYDARSLHRWMEYESRARRLILDFRVQPDG
;
A
#
# COMPACT_ATOMS: atom_id res chain seq x y z
N MET A 1 -20.21 -14.92 24.58
CA MET A 1 -20.99 -13.83 23.96
C MET A 1 -20.04 -12.97 23.14
N ALA A 2 -19.96 -13.23 21.83
CA ALA A 2 -19.16 -12.46 20.90
C ALA A 2 -19.92 -11.16 20.56
N ARG A 3 -19.35 -10.01 20.91
CA ARG A 3 -19.87 -8.71 20.47
C ARG A 3 -19.63 -8.61 18.96
N GLN A 4 -20.69 -8.69 18.19
CA GLN A 4 -20.69 -8.31 16.78
C GLN A 4 -20.36 -6.82 16.69
N PHE A 5 -19.13 -6.50 16.31
CA PHE A 5 -18.81 -5.18 15.79
C PHE A 5 -19.41 -5.09 14.37
N SER A 6 -20.67 -4.68 14.30
CA SER A 6 -21.28 -4.24 13.06
C SER A 6 -20.77 -2.82 12.76
N SER A 7 -19.59 -2.70 12.20
CA SER A 7 -19.21 -1.44 11.56
C SER A 7 -19.89 -1.40 10.19
N THR A 8 -21.05 -0.80 10.15
CA THR A 8 -21.73 -0.40 8.91
C THR A 8 -20.93 0.75 8.29
N PHE A 9 -19.82 0.44 7.63
CA PHE A 9 -19.25 1.36 6.65
C PHE A 9 -20.09 1.28 5.39
N SER A 10 -21.18 2.05 5.37
CA SER A 10 -21.94 2.30 4.15
C SER A 10 -21.07 3.12 3.18
N LEU A 11 -21.37 3.02 1.88
CA LEU A 11 -20.84 3.95 0.88
C LEU A 11 -20.94 5.38 1.41
N PRO A 12 -19.94 6.24 1.13
CA PRO A 12 -19.95 7.62 1.59
C PRO A 12 -21.30 8.27 1.22
N LYS A 13 -21.93 8.94 2.17
CA LYS A 13 -23.20 9.66 1.92
C LYS A 13 -23.02 10.88 1.01
N SER A 14 -21.77 11.35 0.86
CA SER A 14 -21.43 12.43 -0.07
C SER A 14 -21.19 11.85 -1.46
N SER A 15 -21.71 12.52 -2.47
CA SER A 15 -21.37 12.26 -3.88
C SER A 15 -20.20 13.14 -4.36
N GLU A 16 -19.73 14.05 -3.50
CA GLU A 16 -18.66 14.98 -3.87
C GLU A 16 -17.29 14.27 -3.91
N PRO A 17 -16.49 14.55 -4.94
CA PRO A 17 -15.15 14.00 -5.03
C PRO A 17 -14.23 14.57 -3.96
N VAL A 18 -13.17 13.84 -3.64
CA VAL A 18 -12.04 14.35 -2.87
C VAL A 18 -11.19 15.19 -3.80
N ILE A 19 -11.07 16.50 -3.53
CA ILE A 19 -10.27 17.42 -4.33
C ILE A 19 -9.06 17.93 -3.56
N GLY A 20 -7.95 18.21 -4.24
CA GLY A 20 -6.75 18.76 -3.61
C GLY A 20 -5.54 18.77 -4.51
N ASN A 21 -4.38 19.08 -3.92
CA ASN A 21 -3.07 18.99 -4.55
C ASN A 21 -2.35 17.74 -4.04
N LEU A 22 -2.20 16.74 -4.89
CA LEU A 22 -1.49 15.50 -4.58
C LEU A 22 -0.09 15.56 -5.21
N GLY A 23 0.93 15.74 -4.38
CA GLY A 23 2.33 15.74 -4.84
C GLY A 23 2.66 16.76 -5.93
N GLY A 24 2.00 17.90 -5.95
CA GLY A 24 2.19 18.98 -6.92
C GLY A 24 1.13 19.02 -8.03
N ALA A 25 0.30 17.99 -8.18
CA ALA A 25 -0.75 17.92 -9.18
C ALA A 25 -2.14 18.16 -8.56
N PRO A 26 -3.00 19.00 -9.14
CA PRO A 26 -4.40 19.10 -8.77
C PRO A 26 -5.14 17.81 -9.16
N VAL A 27 -5.91 17.26 -8.22
CA VAL A 27 -6.64 16.00 -8.40
C VAL A 27 -8.09 16.12 -7.98
N SER A 28 -8.95 15.33 -8.63
CA SER A 28 -10.35 15.11 -8.27
C SER A 28 -10.59 13.60 -8.23
N VAL A 29 -10.66 13.05 -7.02
CA VAL A 29 -10.81 11.61 -6.80
C VAL A 29 -12.27 11.29 -6.52
N PRO A 30 -12.95 10.49 -7.34
CA PRO A 30 -14.32 10.08 -7.06
C PRO A 30 -14.41 9.38 -5.71
N ILE A 31 -15.37 9.79 -4.89
CA ILE A 31 -15.48 9.36 -3.49
C ILE A 31 -15.62 7.85 -3.32
N ASN A 32 -16.17 7.16 -4.31
CA ASN A 32 -16.37 5.72 -4.31
C ASN A 32 -15.08 4.90 -4.53
N TYR A 33 -13.97 5.53 -4.86
CA TYR A 33 -12.64 4.91 -4.79
C TYR A 33 -12.05 4.98 -3.39
N THR A 34 -12.42 5.97 -2.57
CA THR A 34 -11.82 6.16 -1.25
C THR A 34 -12.43 5.21 -0.22
N PHE A 35 -11.61 4.67 0.71
CA PHE A 35 -12.11 3.79 1.77
C PHE A 35 -11.72 4.25 3.19
N LEU A 36 -10.74 5.11 3.31
CA LEU A 36 -10.33 5.76 4.55
C LEU A 36 -10.38 7.28 4.36
N MET A 37 -10.24 8.00 5.47
CA MET A 37 -10.19 9.45 5.43
C MET A 37 -8.92 9.92 4.71
N THR A 38 -9.09 10.89 3.80
CA THR A 38 -7.98 11.61 3.19
C THR A 38 -7.33 12.51 4.24
N GLU A 39 -6.01 12.47 4.34
CA GLU A 39 -5.24 13.36 5.21
C GLU A 39 -4.76 14.57 4.41
N TYR A 40 -5.15 15.75 4.87
CA TYR A 40 -4.65 17.01 4.32
C TYR A 40 -3.59 17.63 5.22
N ASP A 41 -2.77 18.49 4.65
CA ASP A 41 -1.82 19.27 5.42
C ASP A 41 -2.54 20.22 6.39
N GLY A 42 -2.08 20.27 7.64
CA GLY A 42 -2.72 21.04 8.72
C GLY A 42 -3.91 20.34 9.39
N ASP A 43 -4.37 19.19 8.91
CA ASP A 43 -5.41 18.42 9.62
C ASP A 43 -4.83 17.80 10.90
N PRO A 44 -5.58 17.76 12.01
CA PRO A 44 -5.18 16.99 13.17
C PRO A 44 -5.15 15.50 12.84
N ASN A 45 -4.24 14.77 13.49
CA ASN A 45 -4.15 13.34 13.34
C ASN A 45 -5.52 12.69 13.61
N VAL A 46 -5.86 11.66 12.84
CA VAL A 46 -7.16 10.95 12.90
C VAL A 46 -7.47 10.40 14.29
N PHE A 47 -6.43 10.04 15.05
CA PHE A 47 -6.55 9.51 16.42
C PHE A 47 -6.40 10.59 17.50
N ALA A 48 -6.09 11.84 17.12
CA ALA A 48 -5.94 12.91 18.08
C ALA A 48 -7.28 13.32 18.70
N PRO A 49 -7.33 13.58 20.02
CA PRO A 49 -8.56 14.02 20.70
C PRO A 49 -9.19 15.28 20.08
N GLU A 50 -8.36 16.18 19.57
CA GLU A 50 -8.75 17.45 18.94
C GLU A 50 -9.60 17.21 17.68
N ARG A 51 -9.46 16.05 17.03
CA ARG A 51 -10.23 15.67 15.84
C ARG A 51 -11.74 15.67 16.09
N ARG A 52 -12.18 15.42 17.33
CA ARG A 52 -13.60 15.34 17.67
C ARG A 52 -14.32 16.70 17.58
N GLN A 53 -13.57 17.80 17.77
CA GLN A 53 -14.11 19.16 17.76
C GLN A 53 -13.67 19.95 16.52
N TRP A 54 -12.83 19.33 15.69
CA TRP A 54 -12.31 19.98 14.52
C TRP A 54 -13.30 19.94 13.36
N THR A 55 -13.49 21.12 12.75
CA THR A 55 -14.32 21.27 11.55
C THR A 55 -13.39 21.38 10.34
N PRO A 56 -13.53 20.48 9.33
CA PRO A 56 -12.72 20.57 8.12
C PRO A 56 -12.92 21.89 7.42
N PRO A 57 -11.86 22.59 6.99
CA PRO A 57 -11.99 23.75 6.13
C PRO A 57 -12.52 23.31 4.74
N VAL A 58 -13.09 24.28 4.01
CA VAL A 58 -13.45 24.07 2.61
C VAL A 58 -12.19 23.71 1.81
N ARG A 59 -12.25 22.60 1.08
CA ARG A 59 -11.13 22.13 0.27
C ARG A 59 -11.17 22.75 -1.12
N THR A 60 -9.98 22.99 -1.65
CA THR A 60 -9.77 23.47 -3.01
C THR A 60 -8.65 22.66 -3.66
N TYR A 61 -8.41 22.82 -4.95
CA TYR A 61 -7.27 22.22 -5.64
C TYR A 61 -5.89 22.68 -5.13
N ALA A 62 -5.82 23.72 -4.30
CA ALA A 62 -4.61 24.13 -3.59
C ALA A 62 -4.42 23.42 -2.24
N SER A 63 -5.45 22.75 -1.70
CA SER A 63 -5.38 22.02 -0.43
C SER A 63 -4.46 20.81 -0.57
N ARG A 64 -3.32 20.81 0.12
CA ARG A 64 -2.31 19.74 0.00
C ARG A 64 -2.80 18.43 0.61
N ILE A 65 -2.77 17.36 -0.16
CA ILE A 65 -3.06 15.99 0.29
C ILE A 65 -1.74 15.33 0.69
N ASN A 66 -1.68 14.82 1.93
CA ASN A 66 -0.54 14.08 2.45
C ASN A 66 -0.72 12.57 2.33
N SER A 67 -1.96 12.09 2.47
CA SER A 67 -2.28 10.67 2.36
C SER A 67 -3.68 10.46 1.78
N LEU A 68 -3.77 9.47 0.91
CA LEU A 68 -5.02 9.05 0.26
C LEU A 68 -5.06 7.52 0.25
N ALA A 69 -6.17 6.94 0.68
CA ALA A 69 -6.39 5.51 0.65
C ALA A 69 -7.53 5.17 -0.30
N LEU A 70 -7.23 4.31 -1.28
CA LEU A 70 -8.14 3.89 -2.33
C LEU A 70 -8.38 2.39 -2.27
N THR A 71 -9.51 1.96 -2.78
CA THR A 71 -9.81 0.56 -3.03
C THR A 71 -10.42 0.39 -4.42
N VAL A 72 -10.03 -0.68 -5.11
CA VAL A 72 -10.49 -0.99 -6.46
C VAL A 72 -10.92 -2.45 -6.56
N HIS A 73 -11.96 -2.70 -7.34
CA HIS A 73 -12.43 -4.04 -7.67
C HIS A 73 -11.61 -4.60 -8.83
N LEU A 74 -11.12 -5.82 -8.68
CA LEU A 74 -10.36 -6.54 -9.70
C LEU A 74 -11.30 -7.33 -10.62
N PRO A 75 -10.92 -7.58 -11.88
CA PRO A 75 -9.67 -7.13 -12.52
C PRO A 75 -9.71 -5.71 -13.05
N ASP A 76 -10.85 -5.06 -13.13
CA ASP A 76 -11.09 -3.85 -13.93
C ASP A 76 -10.61 -2.56 -13.26
N PHE A 77 -10.18 -2.61 -12.00
CA PHE A 77 -9.85 -1.44 -11.19
C PHE A 77 -11.05 -0.49 -11.02
N ALA A 78 -12.25 -1.08 -11.03
CA ALA A 78 -13.48 -0.33 -10.87
C ALA A 78 -13.65 0.17 -9.43
N PRO A 79 -14.35 1.31 -9.23
CA PRO A 79 -14.67 1.79 -7.90
C PRO A 79 -15.71 0.90 -7.21
N ARG A 80 -15.96 1.14 -5.92
CA ARG A 80 -17.09 0.55 -5.21
C ARG A 80 -18.39 1.09 -5.77
N THR A 81 -19.33 0.18 -5.99
CA THR A 81 -20.70 0.48 -6.42
C THR A 81 -21.68 -0.28 -5.53
N VAL A 82 -22.95 0.01 -5.64
CA VAL A 82 -24.01 -0.74 -4.91
C VAL A 82 -23.97 -2.22 -5.29
N GLU A 83 -23.68 -2.53 -6.56
CA GLU A 83 -23.69 -3.89 -7.09
C GLU A 83 -22.51 -4.73 -6.56
N ASN A 84 -21.33 -4.12 -6.35
CA ASN A 84 -20.11 -4.83 -5.91
C ASN A 84 -19.80 -4.64 -4.42
N GLU A 85 -20.55 -3.83 -3.68
CA GLU A 85 -20.30 -3.54 -2.27
C GLU A 85 -20.35 -4.80 -1.39
N ALA A 86 -21.24 -5.74 -1.70
CA ALA A 86 -21.35 -6.99 -0.95
C ALA A 86 -20.08 -7.84 -1.06
N SER A 87 -19.39 -7.86 -2.23
CA SER A 87 -18.13 -8.56 -2.43
C SER A 87 -17.00 -7.89 -1.65
N TYR A 88 -16.99 -6.55 -1.56
CA TYR A 88 -16.02 -5.81 -0.76
C TYR A 88 -16.03 -6.21 0.72
N TYR A 89 -17.22 -6.32 1.32
CA TYR A 89 -17.33 -6.76 2.70
C TYR A 89 -17.01 -8.24 2.90
N ARG A 90 -17.27 -9.08 1.93
CA ARG A 90 -16.98 -10.52 1.97
C ARG A 90 -15.47 -10.75 1.88
N SER A 91 -14.79 -10.15 0.90
CA SER A 91 -13.34 -10.34 0.69
C SER A 91 -12.51 -9.95 1.90
N ARG A 92 -12.97 -8.98 2.69
CA ARG A 92 -12.32 -8.58 3.95
C ARG A 92 -12.53 -9.56 5.12
N ARG A 93 -13.43 -10.53 4.99
CA ARG A 93 -13.82 -11.45 6.07
C ARG A 93 -13.49 -12.90 5.77
N THR A 94 -13.23 -13.25 4.53
CA THR A 94 -13.13 -14.66 4.12
C THR A 94 -11.71 -14.97 3.66
N PHE A 95 -11.09 -15.94 4.36
CA PHE A 95 -9.78 -16.47 3.98
C PHE A 95 -9.92 -17.43 2.80
N GLY A 96 -8.93 -17.42 1.92
CA GLY A 96 -8.80 -18.41 0.85
C GLY A 96 -9.62 -18.14 -0.40
N GLU A 97 -10.50 -17.15 -0.40
CA GLU A 97 -11.19 -16.70 -1.59
C GLU A 97 -10.23 -16.00 -2.57
N PRO A 98 -10.53 -16.00 -3.87
CA PRO A 98 -9.79 -15.18 -4.83
C PRO A 98 -9.81 -13.72 -4.43
N GLU A 99 -8.71 -13.02 -4.65
CA GLU A 99 -8.62 -11.61 -4.37
C GLU A 99 -9.49 -10.82 -5.37
N GLU A 100 -10.57 -10.25 -4.88
CA GLU A 100 -11.48 -9.43 -5.68
C GLU A 100 -11.19 -7.92 -5.53
N TRP A 101 -10.47 -7.53 -4.48
CA TRP A 101 -10.23 -6.13 -4.14
C TRP A 101 -8.77 -5.86 -3.85
N LEU A 102 -8.27 -4.72 -4.35
CA LEU A 102 -6.93 -4.23 -4.13
C LEU A 102 -7.00 -2.93 -3.33
N GLU A 103 -6.21 -2.84 -2.26
CA GLU A 103 -6.03 -1.60 -1.49
C GLU A 103 -4.80 -0.86 -2.01
N ILE A 104 -4.95 0.47 -2.18
CA ILE A 104 -3.92 1.36 -2.71
C ILE A 104 -3.76 2.52 -1.73
N GLY A 105 -2.59 2.60 -1.09
CA GLY A 105 -2.17 3.76 -0.29
C GLY A 105 -1.36 4.71 -1.16
N VAL A 106 -1.59 6.01 -1.03
CA VAL A 106 -0.82 7.05 -1.69
C VAL A 106 -0.30 8.02 -0.65
N SER A 107 1.02 8.18 -0.57
CA SER A 107 1.71 9.10 0.33
C SER A 107 2.34 10.25 -0.45
N ALA A 108 1.99 11.49 -0.11
CA ALA A 108 2.46 12.68 -0.79
C ALA A 108 2.78 13.79 0.24
N GLY A 109 3.10 14.98 -0.21
CA GLY A 109 3.36 16.13 0.65
C GLY A 109 4.40 15.83 1.74
N LYS A 110 4.06 16.04 3.01
CA LYS A 110 4.95 15.76 4.15
C LYS A 110 5.22 14.27 4.36
N ASN A 111 4.35 13.39 3.85
CA ASN A 111 4.48 11.93 3.95
C ASN A 111 5.31 11.34 2.82
N PHE A 112 5.69 12.13 1.81
CA PHE A 112 6.59 11.72 0.75
C PHE A 112 8.04 11.93 1.18
N LEU A 113 8.73 10.87 1.58
CA LEU A 113 10.06 10.94 2.20
C LEU A 113 11.24 10.79 1.24
N VAL A 114 10.97 10.53 -0.05
CA VAL A 114 12.02 10.34 -1.05
C VAL A 114 12.68 11.69 -1.38
N ARG A 115 14.00 11.76 -1.26
CA ARG A 115 14.78 12.98 -1.50
C ARG A 115 14.92 13.27 -2.99
N ASP A 116 15.04 14.55 -3.35
CA ASP A 116 15.19 14.98 -4.75
C ASP A 116 16.43 14.39 -5.43
N GLU A 117 17.53 14.19 -4.68
CA GLU A 117 18.74 13.57 -5.20
C GLU A 117 18.51 12.11 -5.60
N VAL A 118 17.72 11.38 -4.81
CA VAL A 118 17.35 9.98 -5.09
C VAL A 118 16.46 9.91 -6.32
N LEU A 119 15.50 10.81 -6.45
CA LEU A 119 14.64 10.88 -7.64
C LEU A 119 15.42 11.11 -8.94
N LYS A 120 16.50 11.91 -8.88
CA LYS A 120 17.37 12.18 -10.03
C LYS A 120 18.22 10.98 -10.46
N THR A 121 18.56 10.09 -9.53
CA THR A 121 19.39 8.91 -9.82
C THR A 121 18.58 7.73 -10.35
N GLY A 122 17.26 7.76 -10.24
CA GLY A 122 16.38 6.62 -10.54
C GLY A 122 16.51 5.45 -9.55
N ARG A 123 17.42 5.55 -8.57
CA ARG A 123 17.61 4.54 -7.51
C ARG A 123 16.73 4.87 -6.32
N ILE A 124 15.46 4.58 -6.44
CA ILE A 124 14.44 4.98 -5.45
C ILE A 124 14.55 4.17 -4.19
N TYR A 125 14.81 2.88 -4.32
CA TYR A 125 14.95 1.95 -3.21
C TYR A 125 16.42 1.55 -3.05
N ASP A 126 16.97 1.84 -1.89
CA ASP A 126 18.31 1.38 -1.48
C ASP A 126 18.19 -0.07 -0.99
N ARG A 127 18.42 -1.00 -1.90
CA ARG A 127 18.30 -2.44 -1.67
C ARG A 127 19.11 -2.92 -0.47
N GLU A 128 20.34 -2.48 -0.35
CA GLU A 128 21.25 -2.90 0.74
C GLU A 128 20.71 -2.42 2.08
N ARG A 129 20.35 -1.16 2.19
CA ARG A 129 19.77 -0.58 3.39
C ARG A 129 18.41 -1.21 3.77
N ILE A 130 17.58 -1.52 2.79
CA ILE A 130 16.29 -2.20 3.02
C ILE A 130 16.56 -3.60 3.58
N ILE A 131 17.45 -4.37 2.97
CA ILE A 131 17.80 -5.72 3.42
C ILE A 131 18.41 -5.66 4.84
N GLU A 132 19.29 -4.73 5.12
CA GLU A 132 19.83 -4.49 6.47
C GLU A 132 18.73 -4.19 7.48
N GLY A 133 17.73 -3.38 7.12
CA GLY A 133 16.59 -3.05 7.97
C GLY A 133 15.74 -4.27 8.34
N PHE A 134 15.65 -5.26 7.45
CA PHE A 134 14.97 -6.54 7.72
C PHE A 134 15.89 -7.59 8.39
N ALA A 135 17.21 -7.46 8.24
CA ALA A 135 18.22 -8.34 8.84
C ALA A 135 18.55 -7.98 10.30
N GLY A 136 17.58 -7.50 11.04
CA GLY A 136 17.76 -7.04 12.43
C GLY A 136 17.63 -8.14 13.48
N PRO A 137 17.91 -7.81 14.76
CA PRO A 137 17.70 -8.72 15.87
C PRO A 137 16.19 -9.02 16.03
N VAL A 138 15.86 -10.29 16.10
CA VAL A 138 14.50 -10.72 16.33
C VAL A 138 14.15 -10.50 17.80
N ASN A 139 12.92 -10.09 18.09
CA ASN A 139 12.42 -9.81 19.41
C ASN A 139 12.64 -11.03 20.34
N PRO A 140 13.36 -10.89 21.49
CA PRO A 140 13.73 -11.98 22.40
C PRO A 140 12.54 -12.67 23.09
N ILE A 141 11.32 -12.16 22.92
CA ILE A 141 10.10 -12.77 23.46
C ILE A 141 9.83 -14.14 22.81
N PHE A 142 10.27 -14.32 21.56
CA PHE A 142 10.10 -15.57 20.82
C PHE A 142 11.38 -16.41 20.91
N LYS A 143 11.50 -17.27 21.92
CA LYS A 143 12.71 -18.07 22.23
C LYS A 143 13.17 -19.02 21.12
N GLU A 144 12.30 -19.35 20.18
CA GLU A 144 12.57 -20.30 19.08
C GLU A 144 12.97 -19.66 17.76
N ILE A 145 13.03 -18.33 17.71
CA ILE A 145 13.35 -17.58 16.49
C ILE A 145 14.85 -17.21 16.50
N PRO A 146 15.57 -17.33 15.37
CA PRO A 146 16.97 -16.91 15.27
C PRO A 146 17.16 -15.47 15.74
N ARG A 147 18.26 -15.20 16.44
CA ARG A 147 18.57 -13.86 16.98
C ARG A 147 18.80 -12.81 15.90
N HIS A 148 19.11 -13.23 14.68
CA HIS A 148 19.33 -12.37 13.53
C HIS A 148 18.75 -13.04 12.28
N VAL A 149 18.10 -12.26 11.44
CA VAL A 149 17.67 -12.67 10.10
C VAL A 149 18.75 -12.26 9.12
N SER A 150 19.28 -13.21 8.36
CA SER A 150 20.12 -12.92 7.21
C SER A 150 19.35 -13.18 5.94
N TYR A 151 19.67 -12.48 4.85
CA TYR A 151 19.00 -12.66 3.57
C TYR A 151 19.98 -13.18 2.51
N ARG A 152 19.48 -14.07 1.65
CA ARG A 152 20.22 -14.59 0.50
C ARG A 152 19.50 -14.24 -0.79
N ARG A 153 20.21 -13.60 -1.71
CA ARG A 153 19.75 -13.39 -3.08
C ARG A 153 19.56 -14.75 -3.75
N GLN A 154 18.43 -14.92 -4.43
CA GLN A 154 18.19 -16.10 -5.25
C GLN A 154 18.86 -15.92 -6.62
N ALA A 155 19.29 -17.03 -7.23
CA ALA A 155 19.98 -17.02 -8.53
C ALA A 155 19.03 -16.64 -9.67
N GLU A 156 17.78 -17.08 -9.58
CA GLU A 156 16.77 -16.87 -10.61
C GLU A 156 15.83 -15.72 -10.25
N LEU A 157 15.39 -15.00 -11.28
CA LEU A 157 14.33 -14.00 -11.12
C LEU A 157 12.98 -14.68 -10.91
N ARG A 158 12.20 -14.17 -9.97
CA ARG A 158 10.83 -14.61 -9.77
C ARG A 158 9.85 -13.58 -10.34
N HIS A 159 9.14 -13.96 -11.39
CA HIS A 159 8.24 -13.06 -12.12
C HIS A 159 8.91 -11.76 -12.61
N GLY A 160 10.20 -11.83 -12.98
CA GLY A 160 11.00 -10.69 -13.39
C GLY A 160 11.62 -9.87 -12.23
N LEU A 161 11.39 -10.29 -10.99
CA LEU A 161 11.91 -9.63 -9.77
C LEU A 161 13.15 -10.34 -9.22
N ILE A 162 14.06 -9.56 -8.65
CA ILE A 162 15.20 -10.08 -7.87
C ILE A 162 14.67 -10.46 -6.49
N GLU A 163 14.74 -11.75 -6.14
CA GLU A 163 14.23 -12.29 -4.87
C GLU A 163 15.35 -12.43 -3.83
N TYR A 164 15.05 -12.02 -2.59
CA TYR A 164 15.84 -12.32 -1.40
C TYR A 164 14.99 -13.11 -0.41
N ARG A 165 15.56 -14.22 0.08
CA ARG A 165 14.91 -15.07 1.09
C ARG A 165 15.65 -15.01 2.41
N PRO A 166 14.93 -15.02 3.54
CA PRO A 166 15.56 -15.13 4.85
C PRO A 166 16.25 -16.49 4.99
N ILE A 167 17.39 -16.49 5.69
CA ILE A 167 18.17 -17.70 5.97
C ILE A 167 17.96 -18.09 7.43
N GLY A 168 17.88 -19.41 7.69
CA GLY A 168 17.79 -19.93 9.06
C GLY A 168 16.36 -20.06 9.60
N PHE A 169 15.37 -19.77 8.77
CA PHE A 169 13.98 -20.07 9.09
C PHE A 169 13.57 -21.38 8.42
N PRO A 170 12.95 -22.31 9.15
CA PRO A 170 12.30 -23.46 8.54
C PRO A 170 11.25 -22.96 7.53
N GLU A 171 11.16 -23.59 6.36
CA GLU A 171 10.16 -23.20 5.34
C GLU A 171 8.72 -23.40 5.83
N ASP A 172 8.55 -24.28 6.80
CA ASP A 172 7.31 -24.67 7.47
C ASP A 172 7.07 -23.99 8.82
N ALA A 173 7.94 -23.04 9.23
CA ALA A 173 7.74 -22.32 10.48
C ALA A 173 6.42 -21.53 10.42
N GLU A 174 5.38 -22.13 11.01
CA GLU A 174 4.11 -21.46 11.27
C GLU A 174 4.39 -20.15 12.02
N ALA A 175 3.71 -19.10 11.61
CA ALA A 175 3.63 -17.84 12.35
C ALA A 175 4.93 -17.07 12.57
N ASN A 176 5.79 -16.97 11.56
CA ASN A 176 6.94 -16.10 11.69
C ASN A 176 6.65 -14.71 11.11
N LEU A 177 6.33 -13.75 11.99
CA LEU A 177 6.12 -12.34 11.66
C LEU A 177 7.29 -11.69 10.90
N TYR A 178 8.43 -12.36 10.83
CA TYR A 178 9.68 -11.87 10.24
C TYR A 178 10.10 -12.64 8.98
N ASN A 179 9.32 -13.64 8.57
CA ASN A 179 9.62 -14.42 7.37
C ASN A 179 9.15 -13.71 6.10
N TYR A 180 9.72 -12.53 5.84
CA TYR A 180 9.45 -11.80 4.62
C TYR A 180 10.35 -12.27 3.49
N ARG A 181 9.78 -12.48 2.31
CA ARG A 181 10.53 -12.50 1.05
C ARG A 181 10.54 -11.08 0.50
N LEU A 182 11.72 -10.62 0.09
CA LEU A 182 11.91 -9.27 -0.44
C LEU A 182 12.16 -9.38 -1.94
N PHE A 183 11.53 -8.52 -2.70
CA PHE A 183 11.60 -8.50 -4.15
C PHE A 183 11.90 -7.09 -4.63
N PHE A 184 12.77 -6.99 -5.64
CA PHE A 184 13.15 -5.72 -6.24
C PHE A 184 13.03 -5.81 -7.75
N HIS A 185 12.51 -4.74 -8.36
CA HIS A 185 12.58 -4.54 -9.81
C HIS A 185 13.60 -3.45 -10.11
N GLU A 186 14.59 -3.80 -10.92
CA GLU A 186 15.68 -2.93 -11.31
C GLU A 186 15.51 -2.47 -12.75
N VAL A 187 15.64 -1.15 -12.96
CA VAL A 187 15.66 -0.52 -14.28
C VAL A 187 16.91 0.37 -14.33
N ASP A 188 17.72 0.21 -15.37
CA ASP A 188 18.95 1.00 -15.59
C ASP A 188 19.90 1.06 -14.37
N GLY A 189 20.01 -0.05 -13.63
CA GLY A 189 20.86 -0.18 -12.44
C GLY A 189 20.32 0.48 -11.18
N GLY A 190 19.03 0.87 -11.15
CA GLY A 190 18.34 1.39 -9.98
C GLY A 190 17.09 0.58 -9.64
N ASP A 191 16.84 0.38 -8.34
CA ASP A 191 15.62 -0.27 -7.87
C ASP A 191 14.46 0.74 -7.89
N VAL A 192 13.46 0.46 -8.74
CA VAL A 192 12.29 1.34 -8.96
C VAL A 192 11.03 0.80 -8.29
N THR A 193 11.01 -0.49 -7.92
CA THR A 193 9.90 -1.15 -7.26
C THR A 193 10.45 -2.02 -6.13
N PHE A 194 9.80 -1.97 -4.98
CA PHE A 194 10.06 -2.84 -3.83
C PHE A 194 8.80 -3.57 -3.41
N ILE A 195 8.90 -4.90 -3.23
CA ILE A 195 7.79 -5.72 -2.74
C ILE A 195 8.28 -6.58 -1.59
N LYS A 196 7.54 -6.60 -0.50
CA LYS A 196 7.75 -7.54 0.61
C LYS A 196 6.52 -8.40 0.77
N CYS A 197 6.71 -9.72 0.87
CA CYS A 197 5.62 -10.67 1.08
C CYS A 197 5.94 -11.57 2.28
N LEU A 198 4.94 -11.86 3.12
CA LEU A 198 5.06 -12.93 4.10
C LEU A 198 5.18 -14.27 3.39
N ALA A 199 6.14 -15.11 3.79
CA ALA A 199 6.42 -16.37 3.10
C ALA A 199 5.27 -17.37 3.23
N ASN A 200 4.58 -17.40 4.37
CA ASN A 200 3.58 -18.40 4.74
C ASN A 200 2.19 -17.81 5.03
N GLY A 201 1.94 -16.57 4.58
CA GLY A 201 0.69 -15.87 4.84
C GLY A 201 0.65 -15.19 6.22
N SER A 202 -0.43 -14.47 6.51
CA SER A 202 -0.61 -13.83 7.81
C SER A 202 -0.78 -14.88 8.92
N PRO A 203 -0.01 -14.80 10.03
CA PRO A 203 -0.14 -15.74 11.15
C PRO A 203 -1.41 -15.53 11.98
N PHE A 204 -2.15 -14.46 11.73
CA PHE A 204 -3.36 -14.16 12.48
C PHE A 204 -4.58 -14.76 11.79
N GLU A 205 -5.19 -15.75 12.45
CA GLU A 205 -6.49 -16.29 12.06
C GLU A 205 -7.51 -15.14 12.01
N GLY A 206 -8.19 -14.95 10.88
CA GLY A 206 -9.11 -13.83 10.66
C GLY A 206 -8.48 -12.55 10.09
N SER A 207 -7.17 -12.50 9.84
CA SER A 207 -6.54 -11.39 9.14
C SER A 207 -6.82 -11.45 7.63
N PRO A 208 -7.12 -10.33 6.95
CA PRO A 208 -7.13 -10.32 5.50
C PRO A 208 -5.74 -10.72 5.01
N ARG A 209 -5.68 -11.52 3.94
CA ARG A 209 -4.43 -12.02 3.35
C ARG A 209 -3.75 -10.96 2.48
N ASN A 210 -3.47 -9.80 3.05
CA ASN A 210 -2.58 -8.84 2.43
C ASN A 210 -1.14 -9.22 2.77
N ASP A 211 -0.70 -10.34 2.20
CA ASP A 211 0.62 -10.90 2.51
C ASP A 211 1.74 -10.12 1.86
N CYS A 212 1.45 -9.37 0.79
CA CYS A 212 2.39 -8.52 0.08
C CYS A 212 2.08 -7.04 0.26
N THR A 213 3.13 -6.27 0.50
CA THR A 213 3.14 -4.81 0.33
C THR A 213 4.07 -4.50 -0.83
N HIS A 214 3.58 -3.77 -1.83
CA HIS A 214 4.27 -3.42 -3.06
C HIS A 214 4.36 -1.91 -3.17
N GLU A 215 5.57 -1.37 -3.20
CA GLU A 215 5.86 0.05 -3.14
C GLU A 215 6.54 0.52 -4.43
N PHE A 216 6.08 1.66 -4.97
CA PHE A 216 6.66 2.34 -6.12
C PHE A 216 6.33 3.84 -6.08
N ILE A 217 6.93 4.64 -6.95
CA ILE A 217 6.64 6.09 -7.01
C ILE A 217 6.07 6.50 -8.37
N THR A 218 5.28 7.57 -8.36
CA THR A 218 4.63 8.15 -9.57
C THR A 218 5.36 9.38 -10.12
N TYR A 219 6.61 9.60 -9.68
CA TYR A 219 7.46 10.67 -10.21
C TYR A 219 7.86 10.38 -11.67
N PRO A 220 7.97 11.40 -12.59
CA PRO A 220 7.86 12.83 -12.30
C PRO A 220 6.43 13.39 -12.34
N GLU A 221 5.42 12.64 -12.76
CA GLU A 221 4.07 13.14 -13.04
C GLU A 221 3.34 13.62 -11.79
N ILE A 222 3.47 12.86 -10.70
CA ILE A 222 2.99 13.18 -9.36
C ILE A 222 4.08 12.79 -8.37
N ARG A 223 4.43 13.67 -7.46
CA ARG A 223 5.42 13.39 -6.42
C ARG A 223 4.77 12.64 -5.27
N ALA A 224 4.53 11.35 -5.49
CA ALA A 224 3.90 10.47 -4.52
C ALA A 224 4.48 9.07 -4.54
N GLU A 225 4.50 8.43 -3.38
CA GLU A 225 4.77 7.02 -3.18
C GLU A 225 3.44 6.27 -3.10
N VAL A 226 3.37 5.14 -3.77
CA VAL A 226 2.18 4.28 -3.84
C VAL A 226 2.51 2.94 -3.20
N SER A 227 1.62 2.48 -2.34
CA SER A 227 1.69 1.17 -1.70
C SER A 227 0.45 0.36 -2.05
N LEU A 228 0.65 -0.83 -2.63
CA LEU A 228 -0.42 -1.79 -2.92
C LEU A 228 -0.36 -2.92 -1.89
N SER A 229 -1.52 -3.40 -1.47
CA SER A 229 -1.62 -4.55 -0.57
C SER A 229 -2.44 -5.66 -1.22
N TYR A 230 -1.85 -6.85 -1.38
CA TYR A 230 -2.47 -7.99 -2.05
C TYR A 230 -1.93 -9.34 -1.56
N ASP A 231 -2.63 -10.42 -1.93
CA ASP A 231 -2.26 -11.80 -1.60
C ASP A 231 -0.97 -12.22 -2.35
N ALA A 232 -0.06 -12.89 -1.66
CA ALA A 232 1.21 -13.38 -2.24
C ALA A 232 1.00 -14.32 -3.46
N ARG A 233 -0.15 -14.97 -3.57
CA ARG A 233 -0.54 -15.77 -4.75
C ARG A 233 -0.67 -14.90 -6.01
N SER A 234 -0.99 -13.63 -5.85
CA SER A 234 -1.13 -12.64 -6.92
C SER A 234 0.19 -11.95 -7.30
N LEU A 235 1.32 -12.30 -6.67
CA LEU A 235 2.62 -11.70 -6.97
C LEU A 235 2.99 -11.75 -8.46
N HIS A 236 2.59 -12.79 -9.19
CA HIS A 236 2.84 -12.89 -10.62
C HIS A 236 2.18 -11.78 -11.46
N ARG A 237 1.21 -11.05 -10.90
CA ARG A 237 0.51 -9.92 -11.52
C ARG A 237 1.05 -8.54 -11.09
N TRP A 238 2.17 -8.49 -10.37
CA TRP A 238 2.69 -7.27 -9.78
C TRP A 238 2.82 -6.10 -10.77
N MET A 239 3.33 -6.39 -11.97
CA MET A 239 3.53 -5.38 -13.02
C MET A 239 2.20 -4.84 -13.58
N GLU A 240 1.20 -5.71 -13.70
CA GLU A 240 -0.16 -5.32 -14.08
C GLU A 240 -0.76 -4.40 -13.01
N TYR A 241 -0.64 -4.77 -11.74
CA TYR A 241 -1.15 -3.99 -10.63
C TYR A 241 -0.47 -2.61 -10.53
N GLU A 242 0.86 -2.56 -10.63
CA GLU A 242 1.58 -1.30 -10.64
C GLU A 242 1.16 -0.40 -11.80
N SER A 243 1.15 -0.94 -13.03
CA SER A 243 0.80 -0.18 -14.23
C SER A 243 -0.62 0.40 -14.17
N ARG A 244 -1.59 -0.39 -13.69
CA ARG A 244 -2.98 0.05 -13.56
C ARG A 244 -3.17 1.04 -12.42
N ALA A 245 -2.54 0.83 -11.26
CA ALA A 245 -2.61 1.77 -10.15
C ALA A 245 -1.98 3.12 -10.53
N ARG A 246 -0.83 3.10 -11.20
CA ARG A 246 -0.18 4.30 -11.72
C ARG A 246 -1.11 5.07 -12.65
N ARG A 247 -1.72 4.39 -13.63
CA ARG A 247 -2.67 5.01 -14.57
C ARG A 247 -3.87 5.60 -13.83
N LEU A 248 -4.50 4.84 -12.93
CA LEU A 248 -5.64 5.30 -12.15
C LEU A 248 -5.35 6.59 -11.38
N ILE A 249 -4.18 6.65 -10.72
CA ILE A 249 -3.77 7.84 -9.95
C ILE A 249 -3.54 9.04 -10.88
N LEU A 250 -2.96 8.81 -12.06
CA LEU A 250 -2.73 9.86 -13.06
C LEU A 250 -4.04 10.34 -13.68
N ASP A 251 -5.03 9.46 -13.87
CA ASP A 251 -6.35 9.79 -14.41
C ASP A 251 -7.18 10.68 -13.47
N PHE A 252 -6.83 10.74 -12.18
CA PHE A 252 -7.46 11.69 -11.24
C PHE A 252 -6.96 13.13 -11.40
N ARG A 253 -5.92 13.38 -12.20
CA ARG A 253 -5.43 14.75 -12.44
C ARG A 253 -6.48 15.55 -13.19
N VAL A 254 -6.64 16.78 -12.76
CA VAL A 254 -7.52 17.75 -13.41
C VAL A 254 -6.72 18.98 -13.82
N GLN A 255 -7.18 19.67 -14.84
CA GLN A 255 -6.76 21.04 -15.11
C GLN A 255 -7.81 21.93 -14.44
N PRO A 256 -7.49 22.61 -13.33
CA PRO A 256 -8.41 23.57 -12.76
C PRO A 256 -8.65 24.65 -13.84
N ASP A 257 -9.92 24.86 -14.18
CA ASP A 257 -10.30 26.00 -15.01
C ASP A 257 -9.76 27.27 -14.35
N GLY A 258 -8.96 28.01 -15.13
CA GLY A 258 -8.26 29.21 -14.66
C GLY A 258 -9.19 30.39 -14.35
#